data_c77f87010047104afe3f7225a063738d
#
_entry.id   c77f87010047104afe3f7225a063738d
#
_cell.length_a   1.000
_cell.length_b   1.000
_cell.length_c   1.000
_cell.angle_alpha   90.00
_cell.angle_beta   90.00
_cell.angle_gamma   90.00
#
_symmetry.space_group_name_H-M   'P 1'
#
loop_
_entity.id
_entity.type
_entity.pdbx_description
1 polymer ?
#
loop_
_entity_poly.entity_id
_entity_poly.type
_entity_poly.pdbx_seq_one_letter_code
_entity_poly.pdbx_strand_id
1 'polypeptide(L)'
;MRSLINHPAIKTVLATETDIQAQVQRVANELTLQFAEHEQRPVFIAVLKGGVIFATDLLRKMALDVDFDFIDVKSYTGASSTGQVKVVHDVSMDLTGRDVVIVDEIIDSGRTMQWLHNYFELKGAASVTTVALADKKAARVVDFEVDYFGLDVPDEFLVGYGMDYNNFFRNLPVIAVVNFDKVDLIK
;
A
#
# COMPACT_ATOMS: atom_id res chain seq x y z
N MET A 1 -0.04 -16.53 -25.62
CA MET A 1 0.20 -15.28 -24.89
C MET A 1 1.52 -15.40 -24.14
N ARG A 2 2.48 -14.48 -24.30
CA ARG A 2 3.64 -14.44 -23.40
C ARG A 2 3.13 -13.96 -22.05
N SER A 3 3.42 -14.71 -20.97
CA SER A 3 3.13 -14.27 -19.61
C SER A 3 3.88 -12.96 -19.35
N LEU A 4 3.22 -11.95 -18.79
CA LEU A 4 3.83 -10.65 -18.45
C LEU A 4 5.03 -10.83 -17.48
N ILE A 5 5.04 -11.88 -16.66
CA ILE A 5 6.14 -12.24 -15.77
C ILE A 5 7.44 -12.51 -16.53
N ASN A 6 7.35 -13.00 -17.78
CA ASN A 6 8.50 -13.28 -18.64
C ASN A 6 8.89 -12.07 -19.52
N HIS A 7 8.39 -10.87 -19.21
CA HIS A 7 8.77 -9.65 -19.93
C HIS A 7 10.24 -9.31 -19.65
N PRO A 8 11.04 -8.92 -20.68
CA PRO A 8 12.47 -8.61 -20.49
C PRO A 8 12.77 -7.51 -19.46
N ALA A 9 11.81 -6.59 -19.25
CA ALA A 9 11.91 -5.55 -18.21
C ALA A 9 11.69 -6.08 -16.78
N ILE A 10 11.39 -7.36 -16.59
CA ILE A 10 11.36 -8.02 -15.29
C ILE A 10 12.71 -8.69 -15.05
N LYS A 11 13.44 -8.24 -14.02
CA LYS A 11 14.76 -8.77 -13.64
C LYS A 11 14.64 -10.08 -12.86
N THR A 12 13.77 -10.06 -11.84
CA THR A 12 13.52 -11.21 -10.95
C THR A 12 12.19 -11.05 -10.24
N VAL A 13 11.57 -12.16 -9.88
CA VAL A 13 10.38 -12.23 -9.02
C VAL A 13 10.87 -12.35 -7.57
N LEU A 14 10.43 -11.44 -6.70
CA LEU A 14 10.75 -11.45 -5.26
C LEU A 14 9.72 -12.23 -4.45
N ALA A 15 8.43 -12.07 -4.80
CA ALA A 15 7.35 -12.79 -4.15
C ALA A 15 6.38 -13.31 -5.20
N THR A 16 6.05 -14.59 -5.11
CA THR A 16 5.03 -15.23 -5.94
C THR A 16 3.63 -14.86 -5.46
N GLU A 17 2.62 -15.14 -6.29
CA GLU A 17 1.22 -14.97 -5.89
C GLU A 17 0.89 -15.76 -4.61
N THR A 18 1.43 -16.97 -4.47
CA THR A 18 1.24 -17.79 -3.27
C THR A 18 1.85 -17.14 -2.02
N ASP A 19 3.06 -16.59 -2.14
CA ASP A 19 3.73 -15.88 -1.03
C ASP A 19 2.92 -14.67 -0.61
N ILE A 20 2.45 -13.88 -1.58
CA ILE A 20 1.62 -12.69 -1.34
C ILE A 20 0.32 -13.08 -0.62
N GLN A 21 -0.41 -14.09 -1.13
CA GLN A 21 -1.68 -14.50 -0.55
C GLN A 21 -1.52 -15.05 0.88
N ALA A 22 -0.40 -15.69 1.20
CA ALA A 22 -0.07 -16.11 2.55
C ALA A 22 0.09 -14.91 3.50
N GLN A 23 0.77 -13.85 3.05
CA GLN A 23 0.94 -12.62 3.84
C GLN A 23 -0.37 -11.84 3.98
N VAL A 24 -1.17 -11.75 2.92
CA VAL A 24 -2.50 -11.15 2.97
C VAL A 24 -3.37 -11.83 4.03
N GLN A 25 -3.36 -13.18 4.07
CA GLN A 25 -4.12 -13.93 5.08
C GLN A 25 -3.61 -13.68 6.50
N ARG A 26 -2.27 -13.61 6.69
CA ARG A 26 -1.68 -13.33 8.00
C ARG A 26 -2.08 -11.96 8.51
N VAL A 27 -1.89 -10.91 7.70
CA VAL A 27 -2.24 -9.53 8.06
C VAL A 27 -3.74 -9.39 8.32
N ALA A 28 -4.60 -10.04 7.51
CA ALA A 28 -6.05 -10.04 7.72
C ALA A 28 -6.44 -10.65 9.08
N ASN A 29 -5.78 -11.73 9.49
CA ASN A 29 -6.02 -12.37 10.78
C ASN A 29 -5.59 -11.46 11.94
N GLU A 30 -4.42 -10.82 11.84
CA GLU A 30 -3.89 -9.90 12.85
C GLU A 30 -4.83 -8.70 13.04
N LEU A 31 -5.28 -8.07 11.94
CA LEU A 31 -6.22 -6.95 11.98
C LEU A 31 -7.60 -7.38 12.48
N THR A 32 -8.07 -8.58 12.10
CA THR A 32 -9.33 -9.13 12.62
C THR A 32 -9.28 -9.25 14.15
N LEU A 33 -8.16 -9.73 14.70
CA LEU A 33 -7.98 -9.84 16.15
C LEU A 33 -7.88 -8.47 16.82
N GLN A 34 -7.20 -7.50 16.21
CA GLN A 34 -7.08 -6.14 16.74
C GLN A 34 -8.45 -5.49 16.92
N PHE A 35 -9.35 -5.63 15.95
CA PHE A 35 -10.65 -4.94 15.95
C PHE A 35 -11.83 -5.80 16.42
N ALA A 36 -11.61 -7.06 16.86
CA ALA A 36 -12.68 -7.99 17.23
C ALA A 36 -13.59 -7.50 18.36
N GLU A 37 -13.03 -6.74 19.33
CA GLU A 37 -13.77 -6.24 20.50
C GLU A 37 -14.22 -4.77 20.33
N HIS A 38 -14.01 -4.15 19.16
CA HIS A 38 -14.41 -2.77 18.92
C HIS A 38 -15.92 -2.71 18.60
N GLU A 39 -16.62 -1.76 19.23
CA GLU A 39 -18.07 -1.59 19.02
C GLU A 39 -18.41 -1.05 17.62
N GLN A 40 -17.52 -0.23 17.06
CA GLN A 40 -17.69 0.35 15.74
C GLN A 40 -16.80 -0.37 14.72
N ARG A 41 -17.33 -0.52 13.50
CA ARG A 41 -16.56 -1.06 12.39
C ARG A 41 -15.38 -0.16 12.06
N PRO A 42 -14.15 -0.66 11.91
CA PRO A 42 -13.03 0.15 11.44
C PRO A 42 -13.26 0.62 9.99
N VAL A 43 -12.71 1.78 9.65
CA VAL A 43 -12.75 2.34 8.30
C VAL A 43 -11.42 2.06 7.60
N PHE A 44 -11.43 1.19 6.60
CA PHE A 44 -10.27 0.92 5.77
C PHE A 44 -10.20 1.92 4.62
N ILE A 45 -9.06 2.56 4.45
CA ILE A 45 -8.85 3.59 3.42
C ILE A 45 -7.69 3.14 2.53
N ALA A 46 -8.02 2.76 1.28
CA ALA A 46 -6.99 2.38 0.32
C ALA A 46 -6.35 3.63 -0.33
N VAL A 47 -5.02 3.66 -0.36
CA VAL A 47 -4.28 4.71 -1.06
C VAL A 47 -4.29 4.40 -2.57
N LEU A 48 -4.85 5.33 -3.34
CA LEU A 48 -4.92 5.18 -4.79
C LEU A 48 -3.56 5.52 -5.42
N LYS A 49 -3.14 4.81 -6.50
CA LYS A 49 -3.91 3.74 -7.19
C LYS A 49 -3.50 2.33 -6.76
N GLY A 50 -2.28 2.15 -6.29
CA GLY A 50 -1.67 0.83 -6.13
C GLY A 50 -2.26 0.04 -4.96
N GLY A 51 -2.54 0.69 -3.84
CA GLY A 51 -3.08 0.06 -2.63
C GLY A 51 -4.42 -0.65 -2.80
N VAL A 52 -5.18 -0.33 -3.87
CA VAL A 52 -6.50 -0.94 -4.12
C VAL A 52 -6.44 -2.46 -4.27
N ILE A 53 -5.41 -3.00 -4.95
CA ILE A 53 -5.31 -4.45 -5.18
C ILE A 53 -5.10 -5.16 -3.84
N PHE A 54 -4.15 -4.68 -3.04
CA PHE A 54 -3.89 -5.23 -1.71
C PHE A 54 -5.09 -5.07 -0.78
N ALA A 55 -5.69 -3.87 -0.72
CA ALA A 55 -6.86 -3.61 0.12
C ALA A 55 -8.02 -4.55 -0.22
N THR A 56 -8.31 -4.75 -1.50
CA THR A 56 -9.39 -5.64 -1.94
C THR A 56 -9.17 -7.09 -1.49
N ASP A 57 -7.96 -7.61 -1.64
CA ASP A 57 -7.65 -8.97 -1.21
C ASP A 57 -7.64 -9.09 0.32
N LEU A 58 -7.11 -8.08 1.02
CA LEU A 58 -7.07 -8.01 2.49
C LEU A 58 -8.49 -8.05 3.08
N LEU A 59 -9.37 -7.17 2.62
CA LEU A 59 -10.74 -7.07 3.14
C LEU A 59 -11.54 -8.37 2.95
N ARG A 60 -11.34 -9.05 1.82
CA ARG A 60 -12.01 -10.33 1.53
C ARG A 60 -11.53 -11.49 2.41
N LYS A 61 -10.40 -11.33 3.12
CA LYS A 61 -9.84 -12.30 4.06
C LYS A 61 -10.18 -11.98 5.52
N MET A 62 -10.67 -10.79 5.80
CA MET A 62 -11.06 -10.42 7.15
C MET A 62 -12.36 -11.11 7.58
N ALA A 63 -12.43 -11.48 8.85
CA ALA A 63 -13.60 -12.15 9.45
C ALA A 63 -14.47 -11.18 10.26
N LEU A 64 -14.47 -9.89 9.91
CA LEU A 64 -15.34 -8.86 10.49
C LEU A 64 -15.79 -7.86 9.41
N ASP A 65 -16.92 -7.20 9.67
CA ASP A 65 -17.41 -6.12 8.82
C ASP A 65 -16.55 -4.86 8.96
N VAL A 66 -16.31 -4.20 7.85
CA VAL A 66 -15.55 -2.96 7.78
C VAL A 66 -16.26 -1.94 6.89
N ASP A 67 -16.03 -0.66 7.15
CA ASP A 67 -16.33 0.38 6.18
C ASP A 67 -15.12 0.59 5.26
N PHE A 68 -15.33 0.94 3.99
CA PHE A 68 -14.26 1.04 3.00
C PHE A 68 -14.37 2.31 2.16
N ASP A 69 -13.27 3.04 2.04
CA ASP A 69 -13.16 4.26 1.24
C ASP A 69 -11.76 4.35 0.59
N PHE A 70 -11.52 5.40 -0.16
CA PHE A 70 -10.28 5.65 -0.90
C PHE A 70 -9.75 7.04 -0.65
N ILE A 71 -8.43 7.19 -0.73
CA ILE A 71 -7.79 8.50 -0.81
C ILE A 71 -6.82 8.53 -2.00
N ASP A 72 -6.85 9.59 -2.81
CA ASP A 72 -5.84 9.86 -3.84
C ASP A 72 -4.93 11.00 -3.40
N VAL A 73 -3.66 10.71 -3.25
CA VAL A 73 -2.64 11.69 -2.89
C VAL A 73 -1.49 11.70 -3.89
N LYS A 74 -0.93 12.88 -4.13
CA LYS A 74 0.26 13.05 -4.94
C LYS A 74 1.39 13.61 -4.11
N SER A 75 2.52 12.91 -4.09
CA SER A 75 3.78 13.44 -3.57
C SER A 75 4.52 14.17 -4.68
N TYR A 76 4.87 15.43 -4.47
CA TYR A 76 5.70 16.17 -5.42
C TYR A 76 7.17 15.89 -5.14
N THR A 77 7.83 15.15 -6.05
CA THR A 77 9.27 14.95 -6.08
C THR A 77 9.87 15.85 -7.16
N GLY A 78 10.48 16.98 -6.80
CA GLY A 78 11.15 17.90 -7.72
C GLY A 78 12.28 18.65 -7.02
N ALA A 79 13.22 19.21 -7.76
CA ALA A 79 14.43 19.90 -7.25
C ALA A 79 14.14 21.08 -6.27
N SER A 80 12.88 21.49 -6.13
CA SER A 80 12.39 22.49 -5.19
C SER A 80 11.27 21.98 -4.27
N SER A 81 11.00 20.64 -4.25
CA SER A 81 9.88 20.11 -3.50
C SER A 81 10.24 19.86 -2.04
N THR A 82 9.53 20.53 -1.16
CA THR A 82 9.55 20.38 0.30
C THR A 82 8.94 19.06 0.78
N GLY A 83 8.73 18.07 -0.10
CA GLY A 83 8.07 16.80 0.25
C GLY A 83 6.57 16.97 0.56
N GLN A 84 5.92 17.97 -0.01
CA GLN A 84 4.49 18.22 0.22
C GLN A 84 3.64 17.14 -0.44
N VAL A 85 2.73 16.58 0.35
CA VAL A 85 1.66 15.68 -0.13
C VAL A 85 0.42 16.54 -0.38
N LYS A 86 -0.23 16.33 -1.53
CA LYS A 86 -1.48 17.01 -1.90
C LYS A 86 -2.59 15.97 -2.06
N VAL A 87 -3.72 16.17 -1.38
CA VAL A 87 -4.94 15.39 -1.61
C VAL A 87 -5.55 15.77 -2.95
N VAL A 88 -5.80 14.80 -3.79
CA VAL A 88 -6.48 14.91 -5.09
C VAL A 88 -7.93 14.51 -4.96
N HIS A 89 -8.18 13.41 -4.24
CA HIS A 89 -9.50 12.92 -3.87
C HIS A 89 -9.49 12.53 -2.40
N ASP A 90 -10.34 13.17 -1.61
CA ASP A 90 -10.45 12.91 -0.18
C ASP A 90 -11.51 11.86 0.11
N VAL A 91 -11.45 11.28 1.31
CA VAL A 91 -12.46 10.37 1.79
C VAL A 91 -13.83 11.05 1.88
N SER A 92 -14.89 10.30 1.59
CA SER A 92 -16.26 10.79 1.62
C SER A 92 -16.93 10.61 3.00
N MET A 93 -16.36 9.79 3.86
CA MET A 93 -16.91 9.43 5.17
C MET A 93 -16.46 10.40 6.27
N ASP A 94 -17.32 10.61 7.26
CA ASP A 94 -16.93 11.26 8.52
C ASP A 94 -16.10 10.26 9.35
N LEU A 95 -14.88 10.66 9.69
CA LEU A 95 -13.92 9.85 10.44
C LEU A 95 -13.87 10.21 11.93
N THR A 96 -14.68 11.18 12.38
CA THR A 96 -14.67 11.62 13.77
C THR A 96 -15.01 10.48 14.73
N GLY A 97 -14.05 10.18 15.62
CA GLY A 97 -14.19 9.10 16.60
C GLY A 97 -14.12 7.67 16.02
N ARG A 98 -13.69 7.50 14.75
CA ARG A 98 -13.58 6.20 14.08
C ARG A 98 -12.14 5.66 14.16
N ASP A 99 -12.02 4.34 14.19
CA ASP A 99 -10.75 3.66 13.95
C ASP A 99 -10.48 3.62 12.44
N VAL A 100 -9.36 4.20 12.02
CA VAL A 100 -8.95 4.30 10.60
C VAL A 100 -7.80 3.36 10.34
N VAL A 101 -7.87 2.59 9.25
CA VAL A 101 -6.81 1.71 8.76
C VAL A 101 -6.39 2.18 7.37
N ILE A 102 -5.18 2.72 7.24
CA ILE A 102 -4.62 3.14 5.95
C ILE A 102 -3.95 1.93 5.29
N VAL A 103 -4.36 1.63 4.06
CA VAL A 103 -3.85 0.47 3.31
C VAL A 103 -3.12 0.91 2.04
N ASP A 104 -1.86 0.55 1.92
CA ASP A 104 -1.04 0.83 0.73
C ASP A 104 -0.31 -0.41 0.22
N GLU A 105 0.11 -0.44 -1.05
CA GLU A 105 0.85 -1.56 -1.62
C GLU A 105 2.30 -1.61 -1.13
N ILE A 106 2.91 -0.43 -0.89
CA ILE A 106 4.31 -0.33 -0.48
C ILE A 106 4.58 0.92 0.35
N ILE A 107 5.41 0.78 1.37
CA ILE A 107 6.03 1.93 2.05
C ILE A 107 7.49 2.01 1.62
N ASP A 108 7.81 3.08 0.90
CA ASP A 108 9.16 3.42 0.43
C ASP A 108 9.82 4.42 1.41
N SER A 109 9.84 5.70 1.10
CA SER A 109 10.43 6.75 1.96
C SER A 109 9.72 6.94 3.31
N GLY A 110 8.49 6.47 3.46
CA GLY A 110 7.63 6.66 4.64
C GLY A 110 6.90 8.00 4.69
N ARG A 111 7.27 8.99 3.86
CA ARG A 111 6.72 10.37 3.89
C ARG A 111 5.22 10.41 3.67
N THR A 112 4.73 9.68 2.67
CA THR A 112 3.29 9.67 2.33
C THR A 112 2.48 9.06 3.46
N MET A 113 2.92 7.92 4.00
CA MET A 113 2.21 7.23 5.06
C MET A 113 2.21 8.04 6.37
N GLN A 114 3.37 8.62 6.75
CA GLN A 114 3.45 9.51 7.91
C GLN A 114 2.53 10.73 7.76
N TRP A 115 2.49 11.32 6.55
CA TRP A 115 1.60 12.46 6.29
C TRP A 115 0.13 12.06 6.38
N LEU A 116 -0.26 10.91 5.82
CA LEU A 116 -1.63 10.37 5.88
C LEU A 116 -2.05 10.04 7.32
N HIS A 117 -1.15 9.47 8.11
CA HIS A 117 -1.39 9.20 9.52
C HIS A 117 -1.78 10.49 10.25
N ASN A 118 -0.94 11.52 10.18
CA ASN A 118 -1.21 12.82 10.81
C ASN A 118 -2.47 13.49 10.23
N TYR A 119 -2.73 13.32 8.93
CA TYR A 119 -3.90 13.87 8.27
C TYR A 119 -5.21 13.31 8.83
N PHE A 120 -5.29 12.00 9.06
CA PHE A 120 -6.49 11.39 9.61
C PHE A 120 -6.65 11.63 11.12
N GLU A 121 -5.55 11.74 11.87
CA GLU A 121 -5.62 12.23 13.26
C GLU A 121 -6.22 13.64 13.32
N LEU A 122 -5.78 14.56 12.46
CA LEU A 122 -6.33 15.92 12.37
C LEU A 122 -7.80 15.94 11.91
N LYS A 123 -8.27 14.93 11.18
CA LYS A 123 -9.69 14.74 10.84
C LYS A 123 -10.52 14.16 11.98
N GLY A 124 -9.93 13.92 13.14
CA GLY A 124 -10.62 13.47 14.34
C GLY A 124 -10.78 11.96 14.46
N ALA A 125 -10.00 11.16 13.72
CA ALA A 125 -9.94 9.71 13.94
C ALA A 125 -9.60 9.38 15.40
N ALA A 126 -10.24 8.37 15.97
CA ALA A 126 -9.94 7.88 17.32
C ALA A 126 -8.60 7.15 17.37
N SER A 127 -8.30 6.41 16.33
CA SER A 127 -7.01 5.77 16.09
C SER A 127 -6.68 5.72 14.60
N VAL A 128 -5.40 5.66 14.27
CA VAL A 128 -4.91 5.48 12.90
C VAL A 128 -3.92 4.33 12.89
N THR A 129 -4.27 3.25 12.17
CA THR A 129 -3.42 2.08 11.95
C THR A 129 -2.93 2.07 10.51
N THR A 130 -1.67 1.74 10.30
CA THR A 130 -1.04 1.72 8.98
C THR A 130 -0.71 0.30 8.55
N VAL A 131 -1.04 -0.02 7.30
CA VAL A 131 -0.89 -1.37 6.74
C VAL A 131 -0.29 -1.30 5.34
N ALA A 132 0.74 -2.08 5.07
CA ALA A 132 1.32 -2.20 3.74
C ALA A 132 1.55 -3.65 3.33
N LEU A 133 1.46 -3.96 2.04
CA LEU A 133 1.90 -5.28 1.58
C LEU A 133 3.42 -5.41 1.63
N ALA A 134 4.14 -4.38 1.18
CA ALA A 134 5.60 -4.36 1.15
C ALA A 134 6.16 -3.20 1.99
N ASP A 135 7.15 -3.49 2.83
CA ASP A 135 7.90 -2.49 3.59
C ASP A 135 9.36 -2.45 3.12
N LYS A 136 9.77 -1.32 2.51
CA LYS A 136 11.12 -1.07 2.04
C LYS A 136 11.89 -0.25 3.08
N LYS A 137 12.27 -0.90 4.18
CA LYS A 137 12.93 -0.23 5.32
C LYS A 137 14.20 0.53 4.96
N ALA A 138 15.00 -0.02 4.03
CA ALA A 138 16.26 0.58 3.59
C ALA A 138 16.09 1.91 2.85
N ALA A 139 14.90 2.19 2.30
CA ALA A 139 14.59 3.45 1.62
C ALA A 139 13.96 4.51 2.53
N ARG A 140 13.77 4.20 3.81
CA ARG A 140 13.12 5.11 4.77
C ARG A 140 13.93 6.38 4.98
N VAL A 141 13.28 7.54 4.86
CA VAL A 141 13.91 8.87 5.04
C VAL A 141 13.28 9.68 6.17
N VAL A 142 12.22 9.15 6.79
CA VAL A 142 11.55 9.72 7.97
C VAL A 142 11.50 8.66 9.07
N ASP A 143 11.42 9.09 10.32
CA ASP A 143 11.23 8.21 11.46
C ASP A 143 9.75 7.78 11.52
N PHE A 144 9.45 6.73 10.78
CA PHE A 144 8.11 6.16 10.66
C PHE A 144 8.19 4.65 10.47
N GLU A 145 7.51 3.92 11.33
CA GLU A 145 7.31 2.47 11.22
C GLU A 145 5.85 2.18 10.89
N VAL A 146 5.63 1.20 10.04
CA VAL A 146 4.30 0.71 9.70
C VAL A 146 3.84 -0.28 10.77
N ASP A 147 2.56 -0.21 11.17
CA ASP A 147 2.03 -1.09 12.22
C ASP A 147 1.94 -2.56 11.75
N TYR A 148 1.47 -2.77 10.52
CA TYR A 148 1.36 -4.09 9.91
C TYR A 148 1.92 -4.10 8.50
N PHE A 149 2.71 -5.10 8.16
CA PHE A 149 3.19 -5.28 6.79
C PHE A 149 3.29 -6.77 6.41
N GLY A 150 3.18 -7.04 5.11
CA GLY A 150 3.28 -8.38 4.58
C GLY A 150 4.72 -8.86 4.45
N LEU A 151 5.51 -8.13 3.68
CA LEU A 151 6.85 -8.53 3.22
C LEU A 151 7.86 -7.41 3.49
N ASP A 152 9.03 -7.80 4.02
CA ASP A 152 10.23 -6.95 4.00
C ASP A 152 10.89 -7.08 2.62
N VAL A 153 11.15 -5.95 1.95
CA VAL A 153 11.66 -5.94 0.58
C VAL A 153 12.92 -5.11 0.44
N PRO A 154 13.83 -5.49 -0.51
CA PRO A 154 15.07 -4.74 -0.73
C PRO A 154 14.81 -3.36 -1.34
N ASP A 155 15.81 -2.46 -1.24
CA ASP A 155 15.79 -1.15 -1.91
C ASP A 155 16.08 -1.28 -3.41
N GLU A 156 15.12 -1.87 -4.11
CA GLU A 156 15.09 -2.03 -5.57
C GLU A 156 13.80 -1.39 -6.11
N PHE A 157 13.72 -1.13 -7.41
CA PHE A 157 12.48 -0.65 -8.01
C PHE A 157 11.53 -1.80 -8.27
N LEU A 158 10.39 -1.79 -7.57
CA LEU A 158 9.43 -2.89 -7.57
C LEU A 158 8.21 -2.59 -8.43
N VAL A 159 7.67 -3.64 -9.04
CA VAL A 159 6.42 -3.62 -9.83
C VAL A 159 5.60 -4.88 -9.55
N GLY A 160 4.33 -4.78 -9.88
CA GLY A 160 3.36 -5.85 -9.69
C GLY A 160 2.54 -5.67 -8.42
N TYR A 161 1.42 -6.33 -8.37
CA TYR A 161 0.45 -6.32 -7.28
C TYR A 161 0.08 -4.89 -6.81
N GLY A 162 -0.18 -4.00 -7.77
CA GLY A 162 -0.48 -2.58 -7.54
C GLY A 162 0.66 -1.64 -7.88
N MET A 163 1.91 -2.01 -7.59
CA MET A 163 3.10 -1.23 -7.93
C MET A 163 3.32 -1.16 -9.44
N ASP A 164 3.80 -0.02 -9.93
CA ASP A 164 3.96 0.21 -11.37
C ASP A 164 5.30 0.84 -11.78
N TYR A 165 5.59 0.69 -13.06
CA TYR A 165 6.52 1.52 -13.80
C TYR A 165 5.78 2.23 -14.93
N ASN A 166 5.59 3.55 -14.85
CA ASN A 166 4.83 4.36 -15.84
C ASN A 166 3.44 3.78 -16.17
N ASN A 167 2.67 3.33 -15.16
CA ASN A 167 1.40 2.62 -15.22
C ASN A 167 1.44 1.20 -15.83
N PHE A 168 2.62 0.65 -16.14
CA PHE A 168 2.78 -0.73 -16.55
C PHE A 168 2.98 -1.65 -15.35
N PHE A 169 2.60 -2.92 -15.51
CA PHE A 169 2.83 -4.03 -14.57
C PHE A 169 2.00 -4.04 -13.28
N ARG A 170 1.11 -3.07 -13.02
CA ARG A 170 0.25 -3.10 -11.80
C ARG A 170 -0.54 -4.41 -11.65
N ASN A 171 -0.93 -5.01 -12.76
CA ASN A 171 -1.74 -6.22 -12.82
C ASN A 171 -0.95 -7.54 -12.76
N LEU A 172 0.37 -7.50 -12.55
CA LEU A 172 1.13 -8.71 -12.27
C LEU A 172 0.70 -9.29 -10.92
N PRO A 173 0.45 -10.60 -10.82
CA PRO A 173 0.07 -11.25 -9.56
C PRO A 173 1.26 -11.52 -8.62
N VAL A 174 2.41 -10.94 -8.92
CA VAL A 174 3.69 -11.12 -8.21
C VAL A 174 4.29 -9.78 -7.88
N ILE A 175 5.27 -9.74 -6.94
CA ILE A 175 6.17 -8.61 -6.75
C ILE A 175 7.48 -8.92 -7.45
N ALA A 176 7.93 -8.03 -8.34
CA ALA A 176 9.12 -8.24 -9.15
C ALA A 176 9.99 -6.97 -9.21
N VAL A 177 11.28 -7.17 -9.46
CA VAL A 177 12.27 -6.09 -9.65
C VAL A 177 12.32 -5.71 -11.14
N VAL A 178 12.37 -4.41 -11.43
CA VAL A 178 12.51 -3.87 -12.77
C VAL A 178 13.93 -4.04 -13.28
N ASN A 179 14.07 -4.43 -14.56
CA ASN A 179 15.31 -4.38 -15.31
C ASN A 179 15.38 -3.10 -16.12
N PHE A 180 16.09 -2.09 -15.61
CA PHE A 180 16.20 -0.79 -16.26
C PHE A 180 16.90 -0.83 -17.62
N ASP A 181 17.75 -1.83 -17.88
CA ASP A 181 18.40 -2.01 -19.19
C ASP A 181 17.42 -2.42 -20.30
N LYS A 182 16.19 -2.76 -19.94
CA LYS A 182 15.15 -3.30 -20.84
C LYS A 182 13.82 -2.55 -20.77
N VAL A 183 13.75 -1.42 -20.05
CA VAL A 183 12.51 -0.63 -19.91
C VAL A 183 12.03 -0.04 -21.23
N ASP A 184 12.92 0.22 -22.19
CA ASP A 184 12.58 0.71 -23.55
C ASP A 184 11.71 -0.29 -24.34
N LEU A 185 11.63 -1.54 -23.89
CA LEU A 185 10.78 -2.57 -24.48
C LEU A 185 9.34 -2.56 -23.95
N ILE A 186 9.04 -1.72 -22.94
CA ILE A 186 7.70 -1.50 -22.41
C ILE A 186 6.95 -0.57 -23.38
N LYS A 187 5.88 -1.08 -24.00
CA LYS A 187 5.08 -0.36 -25.00
C LYS A 187 3.60 -0.44 -24.66
#